data_e72fae5f41e2ee5bb33e1ca5d1d71d04
#
_entry.id   e72fae5f41e2ee5bb33e1ca5d1d71d04
#
_cell.length_a   1.000
_cell.length_b   1.000
_cell.length_c   1.000
_cell.angle_alpha   90.00
_cell.angle_beta   90.00
_cell.angle_gamma   90.00
#
_symmetry.space_group_name_H-M   'P 1'
#
loop_
_entity.id
_entity.type
_entity.pdbx_description
1 polymer ?
#
loop_
_entity_poly.entity_id
_entity_poly.type
_entity_poly.pdbx_seq_one_letter_code
_entity_poly.pdbx_strand_id
1 'polypeptide(L)'
;MEELYELPEGNNCQVNQVLYNLLRRGVEWDLLPWCRSNKTAVMAYSPLEQGILLENKKLRNIAQKTGISEAQLSIAWTLRNEDVISIPKAASLEHVEQNIKAWEIILPNEILRELDEAFNPPTNKEALNIL
;
A
#
# COMPACT_ATOMS: atom_id res chain seq x y z
N MET A 1 7.93 4.23 16.23
CA MET A 1 8.05 2.76 16.45
C MET A 1 9.28 2.42 17.30
N GLU A 2 10.46 2.92 16.98
CA GLU A 2 11.69 2.68 17.77
C GLU A 2 11.49 3.01 19.24
N GLU A 3 10.99 4.21 19.55
CA GLU A 3 10.69 4.63 20.94
C GLU A 3 9.66 3.71 21.65
N LEU A 4 8.67 3.17 20.89
CA LEU A 4 7.72 2.22 21.46
C LEU A 4 8.42 0.93 21.90
N TYR A 5 9.37 0.45 21.09
CA TYR A 5 10.11 -0.78 21.37
C TYR A 5 11.09 -0.65 22.56
N GLU A 6 11.44 0.57 22.95
CA GLU A 6 12.24 0.84 24.17
C GLU A 6 11.39 0.73 25.46
N LEU A 7 10.05 0.75 25.34
CA LEU A 7 9.16 0.59 26.49
C LEU A 7 9.04 -0.88 26.91
N PRO A 8 8.77 -1.15 28.21
CA PRO A 8 8.44 -2.50 28.66
C PRO A 8 7.31 -3.09 27.81
N GLU A 9 7.52 -4.28 27.27
CA GLU A 9 6.58 -4.99 26.38
C GLU A 9 6.26 -4.27 25.04
N GLY A 10 6.94 -3.20 24.69
CA GLY A 10 6.74 -2.49 23.43
C GLY A 10 6.96 -3.37 22.18
N ASN A 11 7.80 -4.39 22.29
CA ASN A 11 8.04 -5.40 21.26
C ASN A 11 6.84 -6.36 21.04
N ASN A 12 5.80 -6.30 21.87
CA ASN A 12 4.55 -7.03 21.65
C ASN A 12 3.63 -6.37 20.61
N CYS A 13 4.01 -5.19 20.09
CA CYS A 13 3.28 -4.52 19.02
C CYS A 13 3.39 -5.34 17.73
N GLN A 14 2.25 -5.93 17.29
CA GLN A 14 2.20 -6.82 16.13
C GLN A 14 1.92 -6.07 14.81
N VAL A 15 1.31 -4.90 14.88
CA VAL A 15 0.86 -4.15 13.70
C VAL A 15 1.09 -2.66 13.89
N ASN A 16 1.61 -2.01 12.84
CA ASN A 16 1.69 -0.55 12.75
C ASN A 16 0.77 -0.05 11.62
N GLN A 17 -0.22 0.78 11.96
CA GLN A 17 -1.17 1.31 10.98
C GLN A 17 -0.70 2.68 10.47
N VAL A 18 -0.50 2.78 9.14
CA VAL A 18 0.02 3.98 8.48
C VAL A 18 -0.69 4.25 7.16
N LEU A 19 -0.62 5.50 6.70
CA LEU A 19 -1.05 5.87 5.35
C LEU A 19 -0.04 5.32 4.34
N TYR A 20 -0.50 4.41 3.48
CA TYR A 20 0.36 3.82 2.47
C TYR A 20 -0.43 3.44 1.21
N ASN A 21 -0.06 4.03 0.10
CA ASN A 21 -0.62 3.77 -1.23
C ASN A 21 0.33 4.32 -2.32
N LEU A 22 -0.04 4.20 -3.59
CA LEU A 22 0.77 4.66 -4.73
C LEU A 22 1.18 6.15 -4.67
N LEU A 23 0.38 7.02 -4.03
CA LEU A 23 0.69 8.45 -3.87
C LEU A 23 1.43 8.76 -2.56
N ARG A 24 1.43 7.83 -1.60
CA ARG A 24 1.96 8.01 -0.24
C ARG A 24 2.98 6.91 0.06
N ARG A 25 4.15 7.04 -0.52
CA ARG A 25 5.19 6.00 -0.49
C ARG A 25 6.32 6.26 0.53
N GLY A 26 6.27 7.37 1.27
CA GLY A 26 7.33 7.76 2.21
C GLY A 26 7.74 6.68 3.22
N VAL A 27 6.79 5.82 3.62
CA VAL A 27 7.03 4.69 4.52
C VAL A 27 8.01 3.64 3.95
N GLU A 28 8.21 3.60 2.63
CA GLU A 28 9.13 2.65 1.97
C GLU A 28 10.59 2.95 2.28
N TRP A 29 10.93 4.18 2.67
CA TRP A 29 12.31 4.59 2.91
C TRP A 29 12.95 3.89 4.12
N ASP A 30 12.27 3.89 5.24
CA ASP A 30 12.81 3.36 6.50
C ASP A 30 11.78 2.55 7.31
N LEU A 31 10.51 2.96 7.37
CA LEU A 31 9.52 2.33 8.23
C LEU A 31 9.18 0.90 7.80
N LEU A 32 8.92 0.64 6.51
CA LEU A 32 8.65 -0.72 6.02
C LEU A 32 9.84 -1.65 6.26
N PRO A 33 11.09 -1.28 5.91
CA PRO A 33 12.26 -2.10 6.25
C PRO A 33 12.42 -2.36 7.74
N TRP A 34 12.17 -1.33 8.57
CA TRP A 34 12.23 -1.48 10.03
C TRP A 34 11.16 -2.43 10.55
N CYS A 35 9.91 -2.26 10.14
CA CYS A 35 8.80 -3.13 10.53
C CYS A 35 9.08 -4.59 10.15
N ARG A 36 9.57 -4.84 8.93
CA ARG A 36 9.95 -6.17 8.45
C ARG A 36 11.02 -6.80 9.33
N SER A 37 12.06 -6.05 9.67
CA SER A 37 13.17 -6.53 10.52
C SER A 37 12.70 -6.88 11.94
N ASN A 38 11.65 -6.21 12.42
CA ASN A 38 11.08 -6.42 13.75
C ASN A 38 9.83 -7.33 13.75
N LYS A 39 9.48 -7.95 12.60
CA LYS A 39 8.31 -8.82 12.44
C LYS A 39 6.99 -8.16 12.82
N THR A 40 6.90 -6.84 12.61
CA THR A 40 5.69 -6.04 12.81
C THR A 40 5.01 -5.85 11.47
N ALA A 41 3.76 -6.29 11.32
CA ALA A 41 3.01 -6.07 10.08
C ALA A 41 2.66 -4.58 9.90
N VAL A 42 2.53 -4.15 8.66
CA VAL A 42 2.04 -2.80 8.33
C VAL A 42 0.60 -2.88 7.84
N MET A 43 -0.30 -2.14 8.49
CA MET A 43 -1.69 -2.01 8.07
C MET A 43 -1.83 -0.69 7.29
N ALA A 44 -1.94 -0.82 5.96
CA ALA A 44 -2.04 0.30 5.03
C ALA A 44 -3.48 0.84 4.97
N TYR A 45 -3.73 1.99 5.62
CA TYR A 45 -5.03 2.64 5.48
C TYR A 45 -5.09 3.54 4.25
N SER A 46 -6.31 3.82 3.77
CA SER A 46 -6.59 4.60 2.55
C SER A 46 -5.80 4.12 1.31
N PRO A 47 -5.82 2.82 0.98
CA PRO A 47 -5.06 2.28 -0.14
C PRO A 47 -5.49 2.86 -1.50
N LEU A 48 -6.67 3.49 -1.59
CA LEU A 48 -7.20 4.16 -2.77
C LEU A 48 -7.15 5.70 -2.66
N GLU A 49 -6.46 6.26 -1.65
CA GLU A 49 -6.38 7.71 -1.36
C GLU A 49 -7.77 8.37 -1.40
N GLN A 50 -8.73 7.81 -0.65
CA GLN A 50 -10.13 8.28 -0.62
C GLN A 50 -10.80 8.37 -2.02
N GLY A 51 -10.35 7.57 -2.97
CA GLY A 51 -10.88 7.55 -4.34
C GLY A 51 -10.08 8.39 -5.35
N ILE A 52 -9.15 9.22 -4.91
CA ILE A 52 -8.32 10.06 -5.80
C ILE A 52 -7.54 9.21 -6.81
N LEU A 53 -7.05 8.05 -6.39
CA LEU A 53 -6.34 7.12 -7.29
C LEU A 53 -7.21 6.62 -8.44
N LEU A 54 -8.53 6.46 -8.23
CA LEU A 54 -9.45 5.98 -9.27
C LEU A 54 -9.64 6.98 -10.41
N GLU A 55 -9.37 8.26 -10.15
CA GLU A 55 -9.44 9.34 -11.13
C GLU A 55 -8.07 9.64 -11.79
N ASN A 56 -7.01 8.99 -11.31
CA ASN A 56 -5.65 9.24 -11.77
C ASN A 56 -5.44 8.70 -13.20
N LYS A 57 -5.12 9.59 -14.13
CA LYS A 57 -4.94 9.24 -15.56
C LYS A 57 -3.78 8.25 -15.79
N LYS A 58 -2.67 8.37 -15.05
CA LYS A 58 -1.53 7.46 -15.20
C LYS A 58 -1.92 6.05 -14.77
N LEU A 59 -2.59 5.93 -13.61
CA LEU A 59 -3.08 4.65 -13.11
C LEU A 59 -4.08 4.01 -14.08
N ARG A 60 -5.03 4.80 -14.59
CA ARG A 60 -6.02 4.35 -15.58
C ARG A 60 -5.38 3.78 -16.83
N ASN A 61 -4.34 4.44 -17.36
CA ASN A 61 -3.64 3.95 -18.54
C ASN A 61 -2.98 2.59 -18.31
N ILE A 62 -2.40 2.37 -17.12
CA ILE A 62 -1.80 1.07 -16.73
C ILE A 62 -2.91 0.02 -16.54
N ALA A 63 -3.99 0.38 -15.85
CA ALA A 63 -5.15 -0.49 -15.64
C ALA A 63 -5.75 -0.98 -16.96
N GLN A 64 -5.91 -0.10 -17.95
CA GLN A 64 -6.42 -0.47 -19.28
C GLN A 64 -5.53 -1.49 -20.02
N LYS A 65 -4.22 -1.39 -19.88
CA LYS A 65 -3.28 -2.36 -20.49
C LYS A 65 -3.38 -3.75 -19.84
N THR A 66 -3.65 -3.80 -18.56
CA THR A 66 -3.67 -5.05 -17.79
C THR A 66 -5.04 -5.73 -17.75
N GLY A 67 -6.12 -5.00 -18.09
CA GLY A 67 -7.49 -5.46 -17.91
C GLY A 67 -7.93 -5.54 -16.43
N ILE A 68 -7.16 -4.94 -15.51
CA ILE A 68 -7.42 -4.89 -14.08
C ILE A 68 -7.96 -3.50 -13.74
N SER A 69 -8.96 -3.40 -12.85
CA SER A 69 -9.48 -2.07 -12.45
C SER A 69 -8.42 -1.27 -11.67
N GLU A 70 -8.54 0.07 -11.69
CA GLU A 70 -7.66 0.96 -10.93
C GLU A 70 -7.63 0.62 -9.43
N ALA A 71 -8.79 0.25 -8.88
CA ALA A 71 -8.92 -0.17 -7.48
C ALA A 71 -8.14 -1.46 -7.22
N GLN A 72 -8.35 -2.48 -8.03
CA GLN A 72 -7.66 -3.77 -7.89
C GLN A 72 -6.16 -3.62 -8.10
N LEU A 73 -5.73 -2.82 -9.09
CA LEU A 73 -4.33 -2.55 -9.35
C LEU A 73 -3.64 -1.88 -8.16
N SER A 74 -4.30 -0.87 -7.54
CA SER A 74 -3.78 -0.18 -6.35
C SER A 74 -3.69 -1.10 -5.14
N ILE A 75 -4.70 -1.92 -4.90
CA ILE A 75 -4.73 -2.86 -3.77
C ILE A 75 -3.67 -3.95 -3.97
N ALA A 76 -3.61 -4.57 -5.16
CA ALA A 76 -2.61 -5.58 -5.48
C ALA A 76 -1.18 -5.03 -5.36
N TRP A 77 -0.96 -3.77 -5.79
CA TRP A 77 0.34 -3.11 -5.60
C TRP A 77 0.68 -2.94 -4.12
N THR A 78 -0.28 -2.55 -3.28
CA THR A 78 -0.06 -2.43 -1.82
C THR A 78 0.29 -3.80 -1.22
N LEU A 79 -0.40 -4.86 -1.64
CA LEU A 79 -0.23 -6.23 -1.17
C LEU A 79 1.00 -6.96 -1.75
N ARG A 80 1.78 -6.35 -2.65
CA ARG A 80 3.01 -6.96 -3.19
C ARG A 80 4.08 -7.24 -2.12
N ASN A 81 3.96 -6.58 -0.97
CA ASN A 81 4.76 -6.84 0.20
C ASN A 81 3.99 -7.78 1.15
N GLU A 82 4.55 -8.95 1.47
CA GLU A 82 3.92 -9.99 2.28
C GLU A 82 3.60 -9.55 3.72
N ASP A 83 4.29 -8.52 4.21
CA ASP A 83 4.15 -7.94 5.54
C ASP A 83 3.17 -6.76 5.60
N VAL A 84 2.43 -6.50 4.51
CA VAL A 84 1.46 -5.40 4.41
C VAL A 84 0.03 -5.92 4.32
N ILE A 85 -0.83 -5.37 5.15
CA ILE A 85 -2.29 -5.60 5.18
C ILE A 85 -2.96 -4.37 4.57
N SER A 86 -3.67 -4.51 3.46
CA SER A 86 -4.44 -3.42 2.86
C SER A 86 -5.86 -3.40 3.43
N ILE A 87 -6.36 -2.21 3.81
CA ILE A 87 -7.71 -2.06 4.40
C ILE A 87 -8.59 -1.13 3.56
N PRO A 88 -8.98 -1.53 2.35
CA PRO A 88 -9.86 -0.74 1.50
C PRO A 88 -11.29 -0.72 2.04
N LYS A 89 -11.91 0.48 2.05
CA LYS A 89 -13.34 0.61 2.37
C LYS A 89 -14.16 0.14 1.17
N ALA A 90 -15.25 -0.59 1.44
CA ALA A 90 -16.27 -0.94 0.46
C ALA A 90 -17.66 -0.63 1.03
N ALA A 91 -18.55 -0.09 0.18
CA ALA A 91 -19.93 0.26 0.54
C ALA A 91 -20.97 -0.65 -0.15
N SER A 92 -20.54 -1.53 -1.07
CA SER A 92 -21.38 -2.49 -1.76
C SER A 92 -20.73 -3.88 -1.77
N LEU A 93 -21.53 -4.91 -1.92
CA LEU A 93 -21.05 -6.30 -2.05
C LEU A 93 -20.10 -6.45 -3.24
N GLU A 94 -20.44 -5.83 -4.36
CA GLU A 94 -19.59 -5.83 -5.56
C GLU A 94 -18.16 -5.28 -5.27
N HIS A 95 -18.07 -4.16 -4.56
CA HIS A 95 -16.77 -3.60 -4.18
C HIS A 95 -16.02 -4.50 -3.20
N VAL A 96 -16.70 -5.17 -2.28
CA VAL A 96 -16.07 -6.18 -1.40
C VAL A 96 -15.46 -7.31 -2.22
N GLU A 97 -16.23 -7.87 -3.17
CA GLU A 97 -15.76 -8.94 -4.04
C GLU A 97 -14.57 -8.52 -4.90
N GLN A 98 -14.60 -7.31 -5.47
CA GLN A 98 -13.49 -6.76 -6.25
C GLN A 98 -12.23 -6.57 -5.39
N ASN A 99 -12.37 -6.07 -4.16
CA ASN A 99 -11.27 -5.90 -3.23
C ASN A 99 -10.65 -7.25 -2.85
N ILE A 100 -11.48 -8.28 -2.61
CA ILE A 100 -11.00 -9.64 -2.31
C ILE A 100 -10.24 -10.22 -3.51
N LYS A 101 -10.77 -10.07 -4.73
CA LYS A 101 -10.09 -10.55 -5.94
C LYS A 101 -8.72 -9.89 -6.16
N ALA A 102 -8.50 -8.69 -5.65
CA ALA A 102 -7.19 -8.03 -5.73
C ALA A 102 -6.08 -8.81 -4.98
N TRP A 103 -6.43 -9.60 -3.98
CA TRP A 103 -5.48 -10.49 -3.28
C TRP A 103 -4.87 -11.57 -4.19
N GLU A 104 -5.62 -12.03 -5.19
CA GLU A 104 -5.19 -13.08 -6.11
C GLU A 104 -4.33 -12.55 -7.26
N ILE A 105 -4.23 -11.22 -7.40
CA ILE A 105 -3.52 -10.57 -8.49
C ILE A 105 -2.03 -10.49 -8.18
N ILE A 106 -1.21 -11.20 -8.96
CA ILE A 106 0.24 -11.09 -8.94
C ILE A 106 0.64 -10.14 -10.08
N LEU A 107 1.19 -8.98 -9.71
CA LEU A 107 1.62 -7.97 -10.68
C LEU A 107 2.96 -8.37 -11.32
N PRO A 108 3.06 -8.45 -12.66
CA PRO A 108 4.32 -8.69 -13.33
C PRO A 108 5.33 -7.56 -13.07
N ASN A 109 6.63 -7.89 -13.11
CA ASN A 109 7.71 -6.92 -12.90
C ASN A 109 7.67 -5.73 -13.87
N GLU A 110 7.15 -5.90 -15.07
CA GLU A 110 6.95 -4.84 -16.04
C GLU A 110 5.92 -3.81 -15.55
N ILE A 111 4.79 -4.28 -15.03
CA ILE A 111 3.74 -3.43 -14.47
C ILE A 111 4.21 -2.74 -13.19
N LEU A 112 4.96 -3.44 -12.33
CA LEU A 112 5.56 -2.82 -11.15
C LEU A 112 6.51 -1.67 -11.51
N ARG A 113 7.32 -1.84 -12.57
CA ARG A 113 8.19 -0.77 -13.08
C ARG A 113 7.40 0.41 -13.66
N GLU A 114 6.35 0.15 -14.45
CA GLU A 114 5.47 1.22 -14.96
C GLU A 114 4.80 2.00 -13.81
N LEU A 115 4.39 1.30 -12.74
CA LEU A 115 3.85 1.93 -11.55
C LEU A 115 4.91 2.76 -10.80
N ASP A 116 6.14 2.29 -10.70
CA ASP A 116 7.24 3.03 -10.08
C ASP A 116 7.63 4.28 -10.87
N GLU A 117 7.57 4.23 -12.20
CA GLU A 117 7.78 5.39 -13.09
C GLU A 117 6.62 6.40 -12.99
N ALA A 118 5.39 5.91 -12.83
CA ALA A 118 4.21 6.76 -12.72
C ALA A 118 4.09 7.42 -11.33
N PHE A 119 4.51 6.70 -10.29
CA PHE A 119 4.42 7.04 -8.87
C PHE A 119 5.76 6.76 -8.21
N ASN A 120 6.69 7.70 -8.31
CA ASN A 120 8.07 7.51 -7.90
C ASN A 120 8.21 7.07 -6.43
N PRO A 121 9.06 6.06 -6.14
CA PRO A 121 9.43 5.74 -4.78
C PRO A 121 10.18 6.91 -4.11
N PRO A 122 10.22 6.96 -2.77
CA PRO A 122 10.95 8.02 -2.06
C PRO A 122 12.45 7.93 -2.34
N THR A 123 13.10 9.09 -2.47
CA THR A 123 14.56 9.22 -2.65
C THR A 123 15.29 9.67 -1.38
N ASN A 124 14.54 10.00 -0.35
CA ASN A 124 15.02 10.45 0.96
C ASN A 124 13.95 10.19 2.02
N LYS A 125 14.35 10.31 3.29
CA LYS A 125 13.39 10.22 4.41
C LYS A 125 12.42 11.40 4.38
N GLU A 126 11.15 11.08 4.48
CA GLU A 126 10.05 12.04 4.56
C GLU A 126 9.30 11.87 5.88
N ALA A 127 8.65 12.94 6.36
CA ALA A 127 7.72 12.82 7.47
C ALA A 127 6.55 11.91 7.07
N LEU A 128 6.04 11.12 8.02
CA LEU A 128 4.87 10.29 7.77
C LEU A 128 3.67 11.15 7.39
N ASN A 129 3.07 10.82 6.26
CA ASN A 129 1.85 11.48 5.82
C ASN A 129 0.67 11.00 6.67
N ILE A 130 -0.24 11.92 6.95
CA ILE A 130 -1.55 11.66 7.59
C ILE A 130 -2.63 12.35 6.74
N LEU A 131 -3.83 11.78 6.71
CA LEU A 131 -5.01 12.38 6.09
C LEU A 131 -5.76 13.26 7.09
#